data_84ead5d86dd25a010a73aad819454eb1
#
_entry.id   84ead5d86dd25a010a73aad819454eb1
#
_cell.length_a   1.000
_cell.length_b   1.000
_cell.length_c   1.000
_cell.angle_alpha   90.00
_cell.angle_beta   90.00
_cell.angle_gamma   90.00
#
_symmetry.space_group_name_H-M   'P 1'
#
loop_
_entity.id
_entity.type
_entity.pdbx_description
1 polymer ?
#
loop_
_entity_poly.entity_id
_entity_poly.type
_entity_poly.pdbx_seq_one_letter_code
_entity_poly.pdbx_strand_id
1 'polypeptide(L)'
;MKTLDASQEKAIIGIANNKNIAVLTGGPGFGKTFTIKALLQDLFNEGLNPEKVYLACPTGKAAKVLDKSLAEDDEEPIKLENRPATIHRLLGCNGPLWEFNKQNKLEADCIIIDEASMVDSLLMARVLESVSTGCKFVFVGDKDQLPPVGAGCAFRDIIAANLPDTVYRLEKNHRQAAGSLIADACGHIINGERPTFGEVGAKTLGGERLDDLFHIEEEEKEDIPALLVDVVRGWHDQKKDYCVLAPQKTGVCGVEAINKHLQESLNPASDSKQQMKVSAWLTIREGDKVIHIKNNYGLDVFNGFTGVVVSVDPIFEQIVVDFDGQIVTYTDKADLKELVLGYCMTIHKGQGSQYQHGAIICHSSHYYMWSRQLLYTAVSRFREELHIIGNKKALKRAISNSVEDSRQTYLSLALVGETEK
;
A
#
# COMPACT_ATOMS: atom_id res chain seq x y z
N MET A 1 -10.68 -5.07 -24.92
CA MET A 1 -9.23 -4.89 -24.65
C MET A 1 -8.97 -3.52 -24.05
N LYS A 2 -8.32 -3.44 -22.89
CA LYS A 2 -7.77 -2.16 -22.40
C LYS A 2 -6.55 -1.84 -23.27
N THR A 3 -6.58 -0.73 -23.98
CA THR A 3 -5.46 -0.30 -24.82
C THR A 3 -4.39 0.39 -23.97
N LEU A 4 -3.12 0.10 -24.25
CA LEU A 4 -2.00 0.82 -23.69
C LEU A 4 -2.03 2.29 -24.13
N ASP A 5 -1.65 3.20 -23.23
CA ASP A 5 -1.37 4.57 -23.64
C ASP A 5 0.09 4.75 -24.10
N ALA A 6 0.38 5.89 -24.72
CA ALA A 6 1.70 6.16 -25.27
C ALA A 6 2.84 6.11 -24.23
N SER A 7 2.57 6.48 -22.96
CA SER A 7 3.58 6.42 -21.90
C SER A 7 3.84 4.97 -21.45
N GLN A 8 2.81 4.14 -21.46
CA GLN A 8 2.93 2.70 -21.18
C GLN A 8 3.65 1.96 -22.29
N GLU A 9 3.29 2.20 -23.55
CA GLU A 9 3.97 1.62 -24.71
C GLU A 9 5.47 1.97 -24.73
N LYS A 10 5.80 3.26 -24.54
CA LYS A 10 7.18 3.72 -24.45
C LYS A 10 7.94 3.03 -23.30
N ALA A 11 7.30 2.85 -22.16
CA ALA A 11 7.89 2.17 -21.00
C ALA A 11 8.19 0.70 -21.32
N ILE A 12 7.24 -0.02 -21.92
CA ILE A 12 7.41 -1.45 -22.25
C ILE A 12 8.58 -1.62 -23.23
N ILE A 13 8.56 -0.91 -24.35
CA ILE A 13 9.62 -0.99 -25.36
C ILE A 13 11.00 -0.62 -24.76
N GLY A 14 11.05 0.45 -23.98
CA GLY A 14 12.29 0.91 -23.38
C GLY A 14 12.84 -0.06 -22.33
N ILE A 15 11.97 -0.62 -21.48
CA ILE A 15 12.36 -1.61 -20.46
C ILE A 15 12.77 -2.93 -21.11
N ALA A 16 12.08 -3.39 -22.15
CA ALA A 16 12.44 -4.61 -22.88
C ALA A 16 13.85 -4.49 -23.47
N ASN A 17 14.19 -3.36 -24.09
CA ASN A 17 15.49 -3.10 -24.68
C ASN A 17 16.60 -2.80 -23.64
N ASN A 18 16.27 -2.39 -22.42
CA ASN A 18 17.26 -2.14 -21.36
C ASN A 18 17.80 -3.48 -20.82
N LYS A 19 19.12 -3.62 -20.72
CA LYS A 19 19.76 -4.88 -20.30
C LYS A 19 20.08 -4.97 -18.81
N ASN A 20 19.98 -3.88 -18.06
CA ASN A 20 20.45 -3.82 -16.68
C ASN A 20 19.35 -3.43 -15.70
N ILE A 21 19.20 -2.13 -15.45
CA ILE A 21 18.28 -1.58 -14.47
C ILE A 21 17.30 -0.65 -15.17
N ALA A 22 16.02 -0.88 -14.95
CA ALA A 22 14.95 0.00 -15.37
C ALA A 22 14.06 0.38 -14.19
N VAL A 23 13.52 1.58 -14.23
CA VAL A 23 12.57 2.10 -13.24
C VAL A 23 11.28 2.51 -13.94
N LEU A 24 10.16 1.92 -13.50
CA LEU A 24 8.82 2.32 -13.88
C LEU A 24 8.19 3.09 -12.73
N THR A 25 7.93 4.38 -12.92
CA THR A 25 7.34 5.21 -11.88
C THR A 25 6.05 5.89 -12.35
N GLY A 26 5.12 6.05 -11.43
CA GLY A 26 3.85 6.72 -11.69
C GLY A 26 2.97 6.73 -10.45
N GLY A 27 2.07 7.68 -10.40
CA GLY A 27 1.11 7.82 -9.31
C GLY A 27 0.14 6.64 -9.17
N PRO A 28 -0.73 6.68 -8.16
CA PRO A 28 -1.79 5.69 -7.99
C PRO A 28 -2.77 5.79 -9.16
N GLY A 29 -3.14 4.64 -9.74
CA GLY A 29 -4.07 4.62 -10.87
C GLY A 29 -3.45 4.77 -12.26
N PHE A 30 -2.16 4.98 -12.36
CA PHE A 30 -1.46 5.15 -13.64
C PHE A 30 -1.21 3.82 -14.38
N GLY A 31 -1.73 2.72 -13.87
CA GLY A 31 -1.67 1.42 -14.57
C GLY A 31 -0.33 0.71 -14.46
N LYS A 32 0.46 0.94 -13.40
CA LYS A 32 1.74 0.24 -13.18
C LYS A 32 1.62 -1.28 -13.32
N THR A 33 0.67 -1.90 -12.60
CA THR A 33 0.45 -3.36 -12.64
C THR A 33 0.03 -3.84 -14.04
N PHE A 34 -0.80 -3.05 -14.74
CA PHE A 34 -1.18 -3.33 -16.13
C PHE A 34 0.03 -3.27 -17.07
N THR A 35 0.91 -2.27 -16.86
CA THR A 35 2.17 -2.15 -17.62
C THR A 35 3.13 -3.32 -17.32
N ILE A 36 3.22 -3.78 -16.06
CA ILE A 36 4.01 -4.99 -15.71
C ILE A 36 3.48 -6.20 -16.46
N LYS A 37 2.17 -6.38 -16.53
CA LYS A 37 1.55 -7.50 -17.25
C LYS A 37 1.92 -7.48 -18.73
N ALA A 38 1.73 -6.35 -19.39
CA ALA A 38 2.06 -6.20 -20.80
C ALA A 38 3.57 -6.37 -21.07
N LEU A 39 4.43 -5.87 -20.17
CA LEU A 39 5.88 -6.06 -20.24
C LEU A 39 6.27 -7.54 -20.15
N LEU A 40 5.67 -8.29 -19.23
CA LEU A 40 5.94 -9.73 -19.09
C LEU A 40 5.54 -10.50 -20.35
N GLN A 41 4.40 -10.16 -20.92
CA GLN A 41 3.92 -10.76 -22.18
C GLN A 41 4.88 -10.51 -23.32
N ASP A 42 5.38 -9.28 -23.43
CA ASP A 42 6.37 -8.88 -24.45
C ASP A 42 7.70 -9.63 -24.25
N LEU A 43 8.23 -9.66 -23.03
CA LEU A 43 9.46 -10.37 -22.69
C LEU A 43 9.36 -11.88 -22.96
N PHE A 44 8.24 -12.51 -22.68
CA PHE A 44 8.03 -13.93 -22.95
C PHE A 44 7.92 -14.21 -24.45
N ASN A 45 7.28 -13.32 -25.21
CA ASN A 45 7.23 -13.40 -26.67
C ASN A 45 8.62 -13.26 -27.32
N GLU A 46 9.51 -12.48 -26.69
CA GLU A 46 10.93 -12.34 -27.10
C GLU A 46 11.80 -13.53 -26.67
N GLY A 47 11.24 -14.52 -25.94
CA GLY A 47 11.92 -15.76 -25.58
C GLY A 47 12.56 -15.77 -24.20
N LEU A 48 12.20 -14.83 -23.31
CA LEU A 48 12.63 -14.87 -21.91
C LEU A 48 12.04 -16.10 -21.21
N ASN A 49 12.88 -16.86 -20.48
CA ASN A 49 12.42 -18.08 -19.79
C ASN A 49 11.55 -17.73 -18.55
N PRO A 50 10.25 -18.10 -18.54
CA PRO A 50 9.36 -17.82 -17.41
C PRO A 50 9.83 -18.39 -16.06
N GLU A 51 10.59 -19.50 -16.05
CA GLU A 51 11.15 -20.11 -14.84
C GLU A 51 12.20 -19.23 -14.16
N LYS A 52 12.82 -18.33 -14.92
CA LYS A 52 13.87 -17.41 -14.45
C LYS A 52 13.38 -15.98 -14.28
N VAL A 53 12.08 -15.77 -14.30
CA VAL A 53 11.44 -14.47 -14.02
C VAL A 53 10.82 -14.50 -12.63
N TYR A 54 11.16 -13.51 -11.82
CA TYR A 54 10.67 -13.39 -10.45
C TYR A 54 10.03 -12.02 -10.24
N LEU A 55 8.88 -12.04 -9.56
CA LEU A 55 8.19 -10.84 -9.10
C LEU A 55 8.26 -10.78 -7.57
N ALA A 56 8.69 -9.64 -7.05
CA ALA A 56 8.82 -9.46 -5.62
C ALA A 56 8.25 -8.13 -5.14
N CYS A 57 7.80 -8.11 -3.89
CA CYS A 57 7.29 -6.92 -3.22
C CYS A 57 7.91 -6.79 -1.83
N PRO A 58 7.98 -5.61 -1.23
CA PRO A 58 8.46 -5.44 0.15
C PRO A 58 7.50 -6.06 1.19
N THR A 59 6.20 -6.18 0.89
CA THR A 59 5.18 -6.72 1.81
C THR A 59 4.43 -7.90 1.21
N GLY A 60 3.95 -8.82 2.09
CA GLY A 60 3.16 -9.98 1.65
C GLY A 60 1.82 -9.58 1.04
N LYS A 61 1.19 -8.52 1.57
CA LYS A 61 -0.06 -8.00 1.02
C LYS A 61 0.11 -7.51 -0.42
N ALA A 62 1.17 -6.73 -0.69
CA ALA A 62 1.45 -6.26 -2.05
C ALA A 62 1.72 -7.44 -3.01
N ALA A 63 2.47 -8.44 -2.57
CA ALA A 63 2.73 -9.63 -3.37
C ALA A 63 1.44 -10.40 -3.73
N LYS A 64 0.51 -10.57 -2.77
CA LYS A 64 -0.78 -11.23 -3.02
C LYS A 64 -1.69 -10.41 -3.95
N VAL A 65 -1.71 -9.08 -3.79
CA VAL A 65 -2.46 -8.17 -4.69
C VAL A 65 -1.90 -8.25 -6.11
N LEU A 66 -0.57 -8.28 -6.25
CA LEU A 66 0.08 -8.43 -7.55
C LEU A 66 -0.26 -9.79 -8.18
N ASP A 67 -0.14 -10.90 -7.43
CA ASP A 67 -0.48 -12.25 -7.88
C ASP A 67 -1.93 -12.33 -8.39
N LYS A 68 -2.88 -11.84 -7.59
CA LYS A 68 -4.30 -11.77 -7.94
C LYS A 68 -4.51 -10.93 -9.22
N SER A 69 -3.89 -9.76 -9.32
CA SER A 69 -4.05 -8.87 -10.48
C SER A 69 -3.48 -9.46 -11.78
N LEU A 70 -2.47 -10.31 -11.69
CA LEU A 70 -1.89 -11.01 -12.86
C LEU A 70 -2.75 -12.20 -13.30
N ALA A 71 -3.48 -12.83 -12.35
CA ALA A 71 -4.34 -13.99 -12.61
C ALA A 71 -5.75 -13.62 -13.12
N GLU A 72 -6.28 -12.44 -12.76
CA GLU A 72 -7.67 -12.02 -12.98
C GLU A 72 -8.00 -11.51 -14.39
N ASP A 73 -7.16 -11.71 -15.41
CA ASP A 73 -7.50 -11.26 -16.75
C ASP A 73 -8.10 -12.41 -17.57
N ASP A 74 -9.36 -12.25 -17.95
CA ASP A 74 -10.16 -13.31 -18.61
C ASP A 74 -9.66 -13.68 -20.03
N GLU A 75 -8.89 -12.80 -20.69
CA GLU A 75 -8.50 -13.02 -22.08
C GLU A 75 -7.13 -13.74 -22.21
N GLU A 76 -6.12 -13.37 -21.41
CA GLU A 76 -4.78 -14.02 -21.45
C GLU A 76 -4.11 -13.96 -20.06
N PRO A 77 -4.34 -14.95 -19.18
CA PRO A 77 -3.65 -15.01 -17.89
C PRO A 77 -2.15 -15.26 -18.11
N ILE A 78 -1.32 -14.45 -17.46
CA ILE A 78 0.13 -14.71 -17.47
C ILE A 78 0.42 -15.90 -16.55
N LYS A 79 0.91 -16.98 -17.14
CA LYS A 79 1.40 -18.13 -16.37
C LYS A 79 2.82 -17.85 -15.90
N LEU A 80 2.94 -17.46 -14.64
CA LEU A 80 4.21 -17.40 -13.95
C LEU A 80 4.50 -18.74 -13.30
N GLU A 81 5.68 -19.29 -13.53
CA GLU A 81 6.16 -20.47 -12.79
C GLU A 81 6.48 -20.09 -11.33
N ASN A 82 6.99 -18.88 -11.12
CA ASN A 82 7.29 -18.33 -9.80
C ASN A 82 6.22 -17.31 -9.39
N ARG A 83 5.36 -17.67 -8.43
CA ARG A 83 4.36 -16.74 -7.88
C ARG A 83 5.01 -15.51 -7.24
N PRO A 84 4.41 -14.33 -7.36
CA PRO A 84 4.86 -13.14 -6.66
C PRO A 84 5.04 -13.39 -5.16
N ALA A 85 6.17 -12.96 -4.61
CA ALA A 85 6.55 -13.20 -3.23
C ALA A 85 7.08 -11.93 -2.55
N THR A 86 7.32 -11.98 -1.23
CA THR A 86 8.09 -10.92 -0.60
C THR A 86 9.56 -11.03 -1.00
N ILE A 87 10.28 -9.89 -1.05
CA ILE A 87 11.73 -9.89 -1.29
C ILE A 87 12.45 -10.83 -0.30
N HIS A 88 12.03 -10.85 0.96
CA HIS A 88 12.58 -11.73 1.98
C HIS A 88 12.38 -13.21 1.64
N ARG A 89 11.19 -13.58 1.15
CA ARG A 89 10.89 -14.95 0.74
C ARG A 89 11.65 -15.33 -0.54
N LEU A 90 11.71 -14.44 -1.51
CA LEU A 90 12.48 -14.64 -2.74
C LEU A 90 13.95 -14.96 -2.44
N LEU A 91 14.54 -14.28 -1.48
CA LEU A 91 15.94 -14.48 -1.10
C LEU A 91 16.14 -15.56 -0.01
N GLY A 92 15.09 -16.33 0.36
CA GLY A 92 15.16 -17.38 1.35
C GLY A 92 15.58 -16.90 2.74
N CYS A 93 15.02 -15.75 3.18
CA CYS A 93 15.33 -15.17 4.49
C CYS A 93 14.72 -16.00 5.62
N ASN A 94 15.59 -16.51 6.51
CA ASN A 94 15.21 -17.22 7.73
C ASN A 94 15.97 -16.63 8.93
N GLY A 95 15.37 -15.65 9.59
CA GLY A 95 16.00 -14.86 10.64
C GLY A 95 17.25 -14.12 10.15
N PRO A 96 18.44 -14.38 10.70
CA PRO A 96 19.67 -13.72 10.23
C PRO A 96 20.25 -14.34 8.94
N LEU A 97 19.77 -15.52 8.55
CA LEU A 97 20.29 -16.28 7.42
C LEU A 97 19.52 -15.96 6.14
N TRP A 98 20.25 -15.91 5.03
CA TRP A 98 19.73 -15.69 3.69
C TRP A 98 20.28 -16.81 2.80
N GLU A 99 19.40 -17.56 2.16
CA GLU A 99 19.74 -18.63 1.24
C GLU A 99 20.51 -18.08 0.04
N PHE A 100 19.94 -17.05 -0.61
CA PHE A 100 20.61 -16.34 -1.68
C PHE A 100 21.38 -15.13 -1.15
N ASN A 101 22.65 -15.04 -1.53
CA ASN A 101 23.61 -14.05 -1.04
C ASN A 101 24.79 -13.93 -2.01
N LYS A 102 25.89 -13.24 -1.62
CA LYS A 102 27.09 -13.07 -2.47
C LYS A 102 27.73 -14.37 -2.93
N GLN A 103 27.67 -15.43 -2.13
CA GLN A 103 28.30 -16.74 -2.37
C GLN A 103 27.35 -17.71 -3.08
N ASN A 104 26.07 -17.61 -2.81
CA ASN A 104 25.01 -18.42 -3.42
C ASN A 104 24.04 -17.51 -4.14
N LYS A 105 24.12 -17.44 -5.46
CA LYS A 105 23.34 -16.52 -6.29
C LYS A 105 22.02 -17.15 -6.72
N LEU A 106 20.96 -16.34 -6.72
CA LEU A 106 19.72 -16.68 -7.39
C LEU A 106 19.94 -16.54 -8.90
N GLU A 107 19.74 -17.63 -9.62
CA GLU A 107 19.79 -17.65 -11.08
C GLU A 107 18.49 -17.07 -11.64
N ALA A 108 18.53 -15.82 -12.06
CA ALA A 108 17.39 -15.09 -12.60
C ALA A 108 17.79 -14.32 -13.87
N ASP A 109 16.92 -14.34 -14.86
CA ASP A 109 17.08 -13.53 -16.06
C ASP A 109 16.40 -12.15 -15.90
N CYS A 110 15.30 -12.10 -15.13
CA CYS A 110 14.59 -10.86 -14.82
C CYS A 110 14.00 -10.88 -13.42
N ILE A 111 14.16 -9.79 -12.67
CA ILE A 111 13.48 -9.56 -11.39
C ILE A 111 12.72 -8.24 -11.47
N ILE A 112 11.41 -8.30 -11.23
CA ILE A 112 10.55 -7.13 -11.13
C ILE A 112 10.20 -6.92 -9.66
N ILE A 113 10.53 -5.74 -9.11
CA ILE A 113 10.22 -5.37 -7.74
C ILE A 113 9.13 -4.29 -7.76
N ASP A 114 7.91 -4.67 -7.39
CA ASP A 114 6.80 -3.73 -7.24
C ASP A 114 6.81 -3.11 -5.83
N GLU A 115 6.19 -1.93 -5.68
CA GLU A 115 6.24 -1.08 -4.47
C GLU A 115 7.70 -0.78 -4.03
N ALA A 116 8.60 -0.59 -4.99
CA ALA A 116 10.03 -0.37 -4.75
C ALA A 116 10.33 0.89 -3.93
N SER A 117 9.40 1.86 -3.85
CA SER A 117 9.47 3.04 -2.99
C SER A 117 9.57 2.70 -1.49
N MET A 118 9.13 1.49 -1.09
CA MET A 118 9.21 1.00 0.30
C MET A 118 10.50 0.24 0.61
N VAL A 119 11.36 -0.01 -0.38
CA VAL A 119 12.61 -0.78 -0.23
C VAL A 119 13.73 0.14 0.23
N ASP A 120 14.28 -0.13 1.42
CA ASP A 120 15.42 0.61 1.94
C ASP A 120 16.74 0.24 1.26
N SER A 121 17.78 1.03 1.49
CA SER A 121 19.07 0.84 0.82
C SER A 121 19.74 -0.49 1.19
N LEU A 122 19.53 -1.00 2.40
CA LEU A 122 20.12 -2.27 2.82
C LEU A 122 19.46 -3.45 2.12
N LEU A 123 18.13 -3.46 2.04
CA LEU A 123 17.38 -4.50 1.35
C LEU A 123 17.63 -4.44 -0.17
N MET A 124 17.73 -3.23 -0.74
CA MET A 124 18.11 -3.05 -2.15
C MET A 124 19.49 -3.64 -2.44
N ALA A 125 20.48 -3.32 -1.62
CA ALA A 125 21.84 -3.87 -1.76
C ALA A 125 21.83 -5.40 -1.67
N ARG A 126 21.05 -5.97 -0.73
CA ARG A 126 20.90 -7.42 -0.62
C ARG A 126 20.35 -8.06 -1.88
N VAL A 127 19.31 -7.49 -2.47
CA VAL A 127 18.75 -7.99 -3.73
C VAL A 127 19.81 -8.01 -4.83
N LEU A 128 20.50 -6.87 -5.02
CA LEU A 128 21.51 -6.76 -6.08
C LEU A 128 22.69 -7.70 -5.84
N GLU A 129 23.10 -7.92 -4.58
CA GLU A 129 24.20 -8.82 -4.23
C GLU A 129 23.84 -10.30 -4.33
N SER A 130 22.57 -10.65 -4.27
CA SER A 130 22.09 -12.04 -4.22
C SER A 130 21.74 -12.64 -5.57
N VAL A 131 21.88 -11.87 -6.67
CA VAL A 131 21.45 -12.30 -8.01
C VAL A 131 22.65 -12.40 -8.94
N SER A 132 22.57 -13.30 -9.91
CA SER A 132 23.59 -13.52 -10.92
C SER A 132 23.80 -12.28 -11.79
N THR A 133 25.04 -12.09 -12.26
CA THR A 133 25.38 -11.02 -13.20
C THR A 133 24.64 -11.21 -14.52
N GLY A 134 24.08 -10.12 -15.04
CA GLY A 134 23.31 -10.14 -16.30
C GLY A 134 21.79 -10.21 -16.12
N CYS A 135 21.31 -10.38 -14.88
CA CYS A 135 19.88 -10.27 -14.58
C CYS A 135 19.37 -8.84 -14.83
N LYS A 136 18.22 -8.73 -15.49
CA LYS A 136 17.48 -7.47 -15.66
C LYS A 136 16.71 -7.16 -14.38
N PHE A 137 16.90 -5.96 -13.83
CA PHE A 137 16.10 -5.45 -12.71
C PHE A 137 15.10 -4.40 -13.19
N VAL A 138 13.82 -4.57 -12.81
CA VAL A 138 12.77 -3.58 -13.05
C VAL A 138 12.20 -3.16 -11.71
N PHE A 139 12.49 -1.93 -11.29
CA PHE A 139 11.95 -1.36 -10.07
C PHE A 139 10.68 -0.57 -10.39
N VAL A 140 9.57 -0.97 -9.81
CA VAL A 140 8.26 -0.35 -10.03
C VAL A 140 7.78 0.31 -8.74
N GLY A 141 7.33 1.56 -8.81
CA GLY A 141 6.89 2.26 -7.61
C GLY A 141 6.39 3.68 -7.88
N ASP A 142 6.19 4.38 -6.79
CA ASP A 142 5.74 5.77 -6.79
C ASP A 142 6.71 6.60 -5.94
N LYS A 143 7.45 7.50 -6.59
CA LYS A 143 8.48 8.33 -5.93
C LYS A 143 7.91 9.32 -4.91
N ASP A 144 6.63 9.66 -5.04
CA ASP A 144 5.96 10.68 -4.23
C ASP A 144 5.29 10.12 -2.98
N GLN A 145 5.23 8.78 -2.85
CA GLN A 145 4.80 8.10 -1.63
C GLN A 145 5.83 8.23 -0.50
N LEU A 146 5.44 7.74 0.69
CA LEU A 146 6.33 7.69 1.85
C LEU A 146 7.63 6.96 1.51
N PRO A 147 8.77 7.49 1.97
CA PRO A 147 10.04 6.79 1.85
C PRO A 147 10.05 5.52 2.72
N PRO A 148 11.01 4.60 2.50
CA PRO A 148 11.15 3.40 3.32
C PRO A 148 11.26 3.72 4.81
N VAL A 149 10.82 2.81 5.69
CA VAL A 149 11.05 2.97 7.14
C VAL A 149 12.54 2.89 7.48
N GLY A 150 13.28 2.00 6.80
CA GLY A 150 14.72 1.85 6.92
C GLY A 150 15.50 3.02 6.31
N ALA A 151 16.83 2.94 6.39
CA ALA A 151 17.73 3.98 5.92
C ALA A 151 17.81 4.06 4.38
N GLY A 152 17.98 5.28 3.87
CA GLY A 152 18.16 5.56 2.45
C GLY A 152 16.85 5.68 1.66
N CYS A 153 16.99 5.92 0.36
CA CYS A 153 15.90 6.09 -0.59
C CYS A 153 16.31 5.62 -1.99
N ALA A 154 16.85 4.39 -2.10
CA ALA A 154 17.50 3.91 -3.31
C ALA A 154 16.64 4.09 -4.60
N PHE A 155 15.33 3.81 -4.51
CA PHE A 155 14.41 4.01 -5.63
C PHE A 155 14.38 5.47 -6.12
N ARG A 156 14.29 6.42 -5.20
CA ARG A 156 14.31 7.86 -5.51
C ARG A 156 15.66 8.33 -6.03
N ASP A 157 16.75 7.79 -5.47
CA ASP A 157 18.12 8.15 -5.87
C ASP A 157 18.41 7.70 -7.31
N ILE A 158 17.94 6.50 -7.70
CA ILE A 158 18.06 6.03 -9.10
C ILE A 158 17.27 6.94 -10.04
N ILE A 159 16.06 7.38 -9.64
CA ILE A 159 15.28 8.33 -10.43
C ILE A 159 15.97 9.69 -10.53
N ALA A 160 16.55 10.17 -9.44
CA ALA A 160 17.25 11.46 -9.38
C ALA A 160 18.56 11.47 -10.18
N ALA A 161 19.26 10.34 -10.27
CA ALA A 161 20.44 10.17 -11.10
C ALA A 161 20.14 10.39 -12.59
N ASN A 162 18.89 10.23 -13.01
CA ASN A 162 18.41 10.50 -14.37
C ASN A 162 19.29 9.91 -15.48
N LEU A 163 19.75 8.67 -15.28
CA LEU A 163 20.57 7.97 -16.25
C LEU A 163 19.78 7.74 -17.55
N PRO A 164 20.43 7.80 -18.72
CA PRO A 164 19.78 7.55 -20.00
C PRO A 164 19.07 6.19 -20.03
N ASP A 165 17.91 6.13 -20.63
CA ASP A 165 17.11 4.92 -20.86
C ASP A 165 16.86 4.05 -19.61
N THR A 166 16.84 4.69 -18.42
CA THR A 166 16.65 3.98 -17.15
C THR A 166 15.29 4.26 -16.54
N VAL A 167 14.77 5.49 -16.65
CA VAL A 167 13.55 5.92 -15.94
C VAL A 167 12.39 6.16 -16.90
N TYR A 168 11.32 5.39 -16.72
CA TYR A 168 10.09 5.49 -17.48
C TYR A 168 8.97 5.99 -16.58
N ARG A 169 8.31 7.10 -16.95
CA ARG A 169 7.25 7.72 -16.19
C ARG A 169 5.92 7.51 -16.88
N LEU A 170 4.94 6.97 -16.12
CA LEU A 170 3.56 6.91 -16.55
C LEU A 170 2.89 8.25 -16.29
N GLU A 171 2.16 8.77 -17.27
CA GLU A 171 1.64 10.15 -17.25
C GLU A 171 0.10 10.20 -17.08
N LYS A 172 -0.60 9.12 -17.44
CA LYS A 172 -2.07 9.11 -17.45
C LYS A 172 -2.65 8.31 -16.29
N ASN A 173 -3.60 8.92 -15.57
CA ASN A 173 -4.38 8.21 -14.56
C ASN A 173 -5.56 7.48 -15.23
N HIS A 174 -5.60 6.14 -15.09
CA HIS A 174 -6.63 5.28 -15.67
C HIS A 174 -7.66 4.77 -14.67
N ARG A 175 -7.45 5.00 -13.38
CA ARG A 175 -8.23 4.38 -12.32
C ARG A 175 -9.42 5.20 -11.88
N GLN A 176 -9.27 6.51 -11.92
CA GLN A 176 -10.30 7.41 -11.42
C GLN A 176 -11.08 8.00 -12.59
N ALA A 177 -12.39 8.16 -12.39
CA ALA A 177 -13.23 8.81 -13.39
C ALA A 177 -12.70 10.22 -13.69
N ALA A 178 -12.86 10.65 -14.92
CA ALA A 178 -12.58 12.05 -15.27
C ALA A 178 -13.36 12.96 -14.33
N GLY A 179 -12.66 13.91 -13.67
CA GLY A 179 -13.28 14.84 -12.72
C GLY A 179 -13.28 14.38 -11.24
N SER A 180 -12.61 13.27 -10.87
CA SER A 180 -12.44 12.85 -9.47
C SER A 180 -11.59 13.84 -8.69
N LEU A 181 -12.11 14.33 -7.56
CA LEU A 181 -11.38 15.22 -6.65
C LEU A 181 -10.27 14.49 -5.90
N ILE A 182 -10.41 13.19 -5.64
CA ILE A 182 -9.34 12.37 -5.04
C ILE A 182 -8.12 12.33 -5.96
N ALA A 183 -8.35 12.17 -7.28
CA ALA A 183 -7.28 12.18 -8.27
C ALA A 183 -6.55 13.52 -8.32
N ASP A 184 -7.32 14.59 -8.44
CA ASP A 184 -6.80 15.96 -8.50
C ASP A 184 -6.06 16.33 -7.22
N ALA A 185 -6.57 15.87 -6.05
CA ALA A 185 -5.95 16.10 -4.75
C ALA A 185 -4.54 15.51 -4.67
N CYS A 186 -4.31 14.34 -5.25
CA CYS A 186 -2.97 13.75 -5.30
C CYS A 186 -1.99 14.67 -6.03
N GLY A 187 -2.38 15.26 -7.17
CA GLY A 187 -1.59 16.22 -7.91
C GLY A 187 -1.33 17.51 -7.13
N HIS A 188 -2.37 18.10 -6.55
CA HIS A 188 -2.26 19.32 -5.74
C HIS A 188 -1.34 19.12 -4.53
N ILE A 189 -1.50 18.01 -3.79
CA ILE A 189 -0.69 17.71 -2.61
C ILE A 189 0.80 17.60 -2.99
N ILE A 190 1.15 16.89 -4.07
CA ILE A 190 2.54 16.79 -4.54
C ILE A 190 3.15 18.16 -4.82
N ASN A 191 2.38 19.05 -5.44
CA ASN A 191 2.82 20.41 -5.77
C ASN A 191 2.81 21.35 -4.57
N GLY A 192 2.36 20.92 -3.39
CA GLY A 192 2.25 21.76 -2.19
C GLY A 192 1.03 22.69 -2.22
N GLU A 193 0.05 22.35 -3.02
CA GLU A 193 -1.20 23.09 -3.22
C GLU A 193 -2.32 22.48 -2.40
N ARG A 194 -3.29 23.31 -2.00
CA ARG A 194 -4.44 22.83 -1.25
C ARG A 194 -5.42 22.13 -2.20
N PRO A 195 -5.85 20.88 -1.88
CA PRO A 195 -6.88 20.19 -2.64
C PRO A 195 -8.21 20.95 -2.65
N THR A 196 -8.98 20.75 -3.70
CA THR A 196 -10.40 21.15 -3.73
C THR A 196 -11.23 20.04 -3.07
N PHE A 197 -12.25 20.46 -2.32
CA PHE A 197 -13.19 19.56 -1.65
C PHE A 197 -14.59 19.77 -2.21
N GLY A 198 -15.37 18.67 -2.27
CA GLY A 198 -16.79 18.71 -2.57
C GLY A 198 -17.62 19.23 -1.37
N GLU A 199 -18.86 19.56 -1.62
CA GLU A 199 -19.81 19.91 -0.55
C GLU A 199 -20.43 18.66 0.04
N VAL A 200 -20.37 18.53 1.37
CA VAL A 200 -20.95 17.38 2.10
C VAL A 200 -22.46 17.34 1.86
N GLY A 201 -22.96 16.23 1.32
CA GLY A 201 -24.37 16.05 1.01
C GLY A 201 -24.84 16.54 -0.37
N ALA A 202 -23.94 17.10 -1.19
CA ALA A 202 -24.24 17.42 -2.58
C ALA A 202 -24.36 16.12 -3.39
N LYS A 203 -25.58 15.81 -3.85
CA LYS A 203 -25.78 14.75 -4.85
C LYS A 203 -25.35 15.31 -6.20
N THR A 204 -24.43 14.63 -6.86
CA THR A 204 -24.00 14.95 -8.23
C THR A 204 -25.19 14.79 -9.18
N LEU A 205 -25.83 15.88 -9.53
CA LEU A 205 -26.84 15.95 -10.59
C LEU A 205 -26.13 16.42 -11.87
N GLY A 206 -25.68 15.45 -12.70
CA GLY A 206 -25.37 15.68 -14.12
C GLY A 206 -24.19 16.60 -14.44
N GLY A 207 -23.16 16.67 -13.61
CA GLY A 207 -21.95 17.47 -13.85
C GLY A 207 -20.72 16.64 -14.19
N GLU A 208 -19.74 17.23 -14.88
CA GLU A 208 -18.45 16.61 -15.26
C GLU A 208 -17.52 16.35 -14.06
N ARG A 209 -17.91 16.73 -12.83
CA ARG A 209 -17.10 16.64 -11.61
C ARG A 209 -17.74 15.70 -10.60
N LEU A 210 -16.96 14.76 -10.07
CA LEU A 210 -17.37 13.85 -9.00
C LEU A 210 -16.95 14.44 -7.66
N ASP A 211 -17.93 14.76 -6.81
CA ASP A 211 -17.67 15.11 -5.42
C ASP A 211 -17.43 13.83 -4.63
N ASP A 212 -16.17 13.37 -4.63
CA ASP A 212 -15.69 12.14 -4.00
C ASP A 212 -14.64 12.38 -2.90
N LEU A 213 -14.28 13.67 -2.67
CA LEU A 213 -13.35 14.11 -1.62
C LEU A 213 -13.98 15.19 -0.76
N PHE A 214 -14.07 14.96 0.55
CA PHE A 214 -14.71 15.87 1.50
C PHE A 214 -13.76 16.26 2.63
N HIS A 215 -13.90 17.46 3.18
CA HIS A 215 -13.21 17.89 4.38
C HIS A 215 -14.23 18.24 5.46
N ILE A 216 -14.18 17.50 6.57
CA ILE A 216 -14.98 17.76 7.78
C ILE A 216 -14.06 18.47 8.76
N GLU A 217 -14.32 19.77 8.99
CA GLU A 217 -13.51 20.57 9.91
C GLU A 217 -13.92 20.29 11.35
N GLU A 218 -12.93 19.88 12.16
CA GLU A 218 -13.11 19.63 13.58
C GLU A 218 -11.86 20.06 14.35
N GLU A 219 -12.06 20.96 15.32
CA GLU A 219 -10.97 21.51 16.16
C GLU A 219 -10.74 20.68 17.42
N GLU A 220 -11.80 20.04 17.94
CA GLU A 220 -11.74 19.27 19.17
C GLU A 220 -11.47 17.78 18.84
N LYS A 221 -10.30 17.31 19.26
CA LYS A 221 -9.90 15.92 18.99
C LYS A 221 -10.81 14.88 19.64
N GLU A 222 -11.50 15.27 20.71
CA GLU A 222 -12.44 14.45 21.47
C GLU A 222 -13.70 14.12 20.66
N ASP A 223 -14.09 14.96 19.70
CA ASP A 223 -15.29 14.81 18.88
C ASP A 223 -15.04 13.97 17.60
N ILE A 224 -13.78 13.85 17.18
CA ILE A 224 -13.39 13.08 15.98
C ILE A 224 -13.87 11.62 15.99
N PRO A 225 -13.79 10.86 17.12
CA PRO A 225 -14.30 9.49 17.13
C PRO A 225 -15.78 9.36 16.81
N ALA A 226 -16.62 10.28 17.30
CA ALA A 226 -18.06 10.30 17.02
C ALA A 226 -18.35 10.64 15.54
N LEU A 227 -17.70 11.67 15.01
CA LEU A 227 -17.80 12.03 13.58
C LEU A 227 -17.39 10.88 12.66
N LEU A 228 -16.36 10.12 13.03
CA LEU A 228 -15.95 8.93 12.27
C LEU A 228 -17.06 7.88 12.23
N VAL A 229 -17.78 7.66 13.33
CA VAL A 229 -18.91 6.71 13.34
C VAL A 229 -19.97 7.14 12.35
N ASP A 230 -20.32 8.43 12.33
CA ASP A 230 -21.34 8.95 11.40
C ASP A 230 -20.93 8.77 9.93
N VAL A 231 -19.65 9.00 9.62
CA VAL A 231 -19.11 8.82 8.26
C VAL A 231 -19.09 7.35 7.86
N VAL A 232 -18.57 6.44 8.73
CA VAL A 232 -18.32 5.07 8.30
C VAL A 232 -19.51 4.12 8.47
N ARG A 233 -20.52 4.49 9.28
CA ARG A 233 -21.69 3.64 9.56
C ARG A 233 -22.41 3.18 8.31
N GLY A 234 -22.70 4.10 7.38
CA GLY A 234 -23.36 3.76 6.13
C GLY A 234 -22.57 2.78 5.26
N TRP A 235 -21.25 2.89 5.25
CA TRP A 235 -20.39 1.93 4.56
C TRP A 235 -20.33 0.58 5.26
N HIS A 236 -20.26 0.61 6.60
CA HIS A 236 -20.25 -0.61 7.42
C HIS A 236 -21.52 -1.43 7.26
N ASP A 237 -22.68 -0.79 7.39
CA ASP A 237 -24.01 -1.44 7.30
C ASP A 237 -24.25 -2.03 5.90
N GLN A 238 -23.71 -1.38 4.85
CA GLN A 238 -23.76 -1.86 3.47
C GLN A 238 -22.64 -2.86 3.12
N LYS A 239 -21.79 -3.24 4.08
CA LYS A 239 -20.64 -4.13 3.90
C LYS A 239 -19.68 -3.67 2.78
N LYS A 240 -19.54 -2.36 2.61
CA LYS A 240 -18.60 -1.79 1.64
C LYS A 240 -17.16 -1.97 2.10
N ASP A 241 -16.24 -1.95 1.12
CA ASP A 241 -14.81 -1.90 1.39
C ASP A 241 -14.43 -0.50 1.85
N TYR A 242 -14.07 -0.35 3.14
CA TYR A 242 -13.65 0.91 3.74
C TYR A 242 -12.54 0.74 4.77
N CYS A 243 -11.78 1.80 4.99
CA CYS A 243 -10.76 1.88 6.03
C CYS A 243 -10.64 3.30 6.61
N VAL A 244 -10.36 3.40 7.91
CA VAL A 244 -9.95 4.65 8.55
C VAL A 244 -8.43 4.67 8.67
N LEU A 245 -7.79 5.78 8.28
CA LEU A 245 -6.35 5.96 8.38
C LEU A 245 -6.01 7.04 9.41
N ALA A 246 -5.07 6.73 10.30
CA ALA A 246 -4.52 7.67 11.27
C ALA A 246 -2.99 7.73 11.19
N PRO A 247 -2.35 8.87 11.53
CA PRO A 247 -0.89 9.01 11.48
C PRO A 247 -0.15 8.16 12.51
N GLN A 248 -0.76 7.91 13.68
CA GLN A 248 -0.11 7.24 14.81
C GLN A 248 -1.03 6.26 15.55
N LYS A 249 -0.43 5.41 16.40
CA LYS A 249 -1.13 4.35 17.12
C LYS A 249 -1.88 4.83 18.36
N THR A 250 -1.28 5.72 19.14
CA THR A 250 -1.75 6.12 20.47
C THR A 250 -2.42 7.50 20.47
N GLY A 251 -3.10 7.85 21.57
CA GLY A 251 -3.85 9.10 21.73
C GLY A 251 -5.33 8.96 21.35
N VAL A 252 -6.13 9.99 21.64
CA VAL A 252 -7.59 9.99 21.39
C VAL A 252 -7.92 9.73 19.91
N CYS A 253 -7.15 10.34 19.00
CA CYS A 253 -7.27 10.16 17.56
C CYS A 253 -6.30 9.08 17.01
N GLY A 254 -5.70 8.26 17.89
CA GLY A 254 -4.81 7.17 17.50
C GLY A 254 -5.57 5.90 17.13
N VAL A 255 -4.93 5.04 16.37
CA VAL A 255 -5.51 3.78 15.87
C VAL A 255 -6.17 2.93 16.97
N GLU A 256 -5.55 2.84 18.16
CA GLU A 256 -6.04 1.99 19.25
C GLU A 256 -7.37 2.50 19.82
N ALA A 257 -7.45 3.81 20.11
CA ALA A 257 -8.67 4.43 20.62
C ALA A 257 -9.79 4.43 19.58
N ILE A 258 -9.47 4.75 18.33
CA ILE A 258 -10.46 4.76 17.23
C ILE A 258 -10.99 3.35 16.97
N ASN A 259 -10.15 2.32 16.92
CA ASN A 259 -10.60 0.94 16.74
C ASN A 259 -11.58 0.51 17.83
N LYS A 260 -11.28 0.82 19.10
CA LYS A 260 -12.17 0.50 20.21
C LYS A 260 -13.51 1.24 20.09
N HIS A 261 -13.47 2.53 19.77
CA HIS A 261 -14.68 3.34 19.63
C HIS A 261 -15.55 2.85 18.45
N LEU A 262 -14.93 2.54 17.30
CA LEU A 262 -15.65 2.01 16.15
C LEU A 262 -16.22 0.61 16.41
N GLN A 263 -15.49 -0.28 17.11
CA GLN A 263 -16.01 -1.58 17.50
C GLN A 263 -17.26 -1.43 18.38
N GLU A 264 -17.20 -0.61 19.43
CA GLU A 264 -18.31 -0.40 20.35
C GLU A 264 -19.53 0.22 19.67
N SER A 265 -19.33 1.08 18.66
CA SER A 265 -20.39 1.78 17.95
C SER A 265 -20.99 1.00 16.79
N LEU A 266 -20.17 0.24 16.06
CA LEU A 266 -20.58 -0.47 14.84
C LEU A 266 -20.86 -1.96 15.08
N ASN A 267 -20.16 -2.56 16.04
CA ASN A 267 -20.30 -3.97 16.40
C ASN A 267 -20.35 -4.15 17.92
N PRO A 268 -21.38 -3.58 18.61
CA PRO A 268 -21.50 -3.67 20.06
C PRO A 268 -21.64 -5.13 20.52
N ALA A 269 -21.22 -5.40 21.75
CA ALA A 269 -21.46 -6.68 22.39
C ALA A 269 -22.97 -6.95 22.52
N SER A 270 -23.38 -8.20 22.28
CA SER A 270 -24.76 -8.65 22.47
C SER A 270 -24.79 -10.13 22.82
N ASP A 271 -25.86 -10.60 23.44
CA ASP A 271 -26.05 -12.01 23.80
C ASP A 271 -26.10 -12.95 22.58
N SER A 272 -26.41 -12.40 21.41
CA SER A 272 -26.46 -13.15 20.14
C SER A 272 -25.11 -13.31 19.45
N LYS A 273 -24.06 -12.64 19.91
CA LYS A 273 -22.71 -12.67 19.29
C LYS A 273 -21.70 -13.27 20.24
N GLN A 274 -20.93 -14.22 19.74
CA GLN A 274 -19.80 -14.73 20.48
C GLN A 274 -18.63 -13.75 20.46
N GLN A 275 -17.90 -13.71 21.55
CA GLN A 275 -16.71 -12.88 21.70
C GLN A 275 -15.65 -13.56 22.55
N MET A 276 -14.39 -13.27 22.31
CA MET A 276 -13.27 -13.83 23.06
C MET A 276 -12.24 -12.76 23.41
N LYS A 277 -11.75 -12.80 24.63
CA LYS A 277 -10.65 -11.96 25.08
C LYS A 277 -9.33 -12.54 24.61
N VAL A 278 -8.69 -11.89 23.63
CA VAL A 278 -7.41 -12.32 23.03
C VAL A 278 -6.22 -11.80 23.84
N SER A 279 -6.36 -10.63 24.48
CA SER A 279 -5.35 -10.05 25.36
C SER A 279 -5.99 -9.25 26.49
N ALA A 280 -5.18 -8.68 27.40
CA ALA A 280 -5.69 -7.83 28.49
C ALA A 280 -6.53 -6.63 27.97
N TRP A 281 -6.24 -6.18 26.75
CA TRP A 281 -6.78 -4.93 26.17
C TRP A 281 -7.64 -5.16 24.92
N LEU A 282 -7.75 -6.41 24.44
CA LEU A 282 -8.41 -6.72 23.19
C LEU A 282 -9.41 -7.85 23.37
N THR A 283 -10.66 -7.55 23.05
CA THR A 283 -11.74 -8.54 22.86
C THR A 283 -12.13 -8.51 21.39
N ILE A 284 -12.19 -9.66 20.75
CA ILE A 284 -12.63 -9.84 19.37
C ILE A 284 -14.04 -10.46 19.39
N ARG A 285 -14.93 -9.94 18.55
CA ARG A 285 -16.34 -10.32 18.41
C ARG A 285 -16.61 -10.83 17.00
N GLU A 286 -17.59 -11.69 16.86
CA GLU A 286 -18.14 -12.02 15.53
C GLU A 286 -18.57 -10.75 14.80
N GLY A 287 -18.19 -10.64 13.52
CA GLY A 287 -18.42 -9.47 12.69
C GLY A 287 -17.37 -8.37 12.79
N ASP A 288 -16.37 -8.47 13.69
CA ASP A 288 -15.33 -7.47 13.77
C ASP A 288 -14.45 -7.44 12.49
N LYS A 289 -14.08 -6.23 12.08
CA LYS A 289 -12.97 -6.05 11.15
C LYS A 289 -11.66 -6.24 11.91
N VAL A 290 -10.79 -7.09 11.37
CA VAL A 290 -9.49 -7.41 11.98
C VAL A 290 -8.36 -7.25 10.97
N ILE A 291 -7.14 -7.07 11.50
CA ILE A 291 -5.91 -7.05 10.73
C ILE A 291 -4.89 -8.00 11.36
N HIS A 292 -4.24 -8.80 10.53
CA HIS A 292 -3.12 -9.63 10.94
C HIS A 292 -1.82 -8.80 10.94
N ILE A 293 -0.99 -8.91 11.99
CA ILE A 293 0.12 -7.97 12.21
C ILE A 293 1.52 -8.56 12.04
N LYS A 294 1.62 -9.84 11.63
CA LYS A 294 2.89 -10.50 11.32
C LYS A 294 2.75 -11.37 10.07
N ASN A 295 3.88 -11.82 9.52
CA ASN A 295 3.85 -12.83 8.48
C ASN A 295 3.76 -14.23 9.14
N ASN A 296 2.70 -14.96 8.84
CA ASN A 296 2.49 -16.33 9.28
C ASN A 296 2.39 -17.26 8.07
N TYR A 297 3.50 -17.87 7.72
CA TYR A 297 3.58 -18.72 6.54
C TYR A 297 2.83 -20.06 6.71
N GLY A 298 2.61 -20.51 7.97
CA GLY A 298 1.82 -21.72 8.25
C GLY A 298 0.33 -21.54 7.96
N LEU A 299 -0.19 -20.35 8.21
CA LEU A 299 -1.57 -19.98 7.93
C LEU A 299 -1.74 -19.29 6.56
N ASP A 300 -0.65 -19.06 5.84
CA ASP A 300 -0.60 -18.26 4.59
C ASP A 300 -1.22 -16.86 4.74
N VAL A 301 -0.99 -16.22 5.90
CA VAL A 301 -1.49 -14.89 6.22
C VAL A 301 -0.31 -13.94 6.46
N PHE A 302 -0.40 -12.73 5.93
CA PHE A 302 0.72 -11.79 5.98
C PHE A 302 0.37 -10.52 6.74
N ASN A 303 1.41 -9.84 7.21
CA ASN A 303 1.26 -8.55 7.89
C ASN A 303 0.50 -7.54 7.01
N GLY A 304 -0.57 -6.98 7.57
CA GLY A 304 -1.44 -6.04 6.87
C GLY A 304 -2.66 -6.67 6.21
N PHE A 305 -2.84 -8.00 6.26
CA PHE A 305 -4.07 -8.64 5.79
C PHE A 305 -5.24 -8.19 6.66
N THR A 306 -6.29 -7.74 6.01
CA THR A 306 -7.55 -7.31 6.64
C THR A 306 -8.63 -8.33 6.34
N GLY A 307 -9.44 -8.64 7.34
CA GLY A 307 -10.54 -9.61 7.20
C GLY A 307 -11.69 -9.29 8.14
N VAL A 308 -12.72 -10.11 8.06
CA VAL A 308 -13.90 -10.06 8.94
C VAL A 308 -13.99 -11.35 9.74
N VAL A 309 -14.26 -11.24 11.03
CA VAL A 309 -14.45 -12.38 11.91
C VAL A 309 -15.77 -13.07 11.58
N VAL A 310 -15.70 -14.32 11.14
CA VAL A 310 -16.85 -15.14 10.75
C VAL A 310 -17.47 -15.80 11.97
N SER A 311 -16.63 -16.36 12.86
CA SER A 311 -17.08 -16.99 14.08
C SER A 311 -16.03 -16.92 15.19
N VAL A 312 -16.51 -16.97 16.42
CA VAL A 312 -15.69 -17.04 17.63
C VAL A 312 -16.19 -18.20 18.50
N ASP A 313 -15.32 -19.08 18.92
CA ASP A 313 -15.62 -20.12 19.88
C ASP A 313 -14.76 -19.94 21.14
N PRO A 314 -15.35 -19.39 22.23
CA PRO A 314 -14.61 -19.17 23.48
C PRO A 314 -14.23 -20.47 24.23
N ILE A 315 -14.95 -21.59 23.96
CA ILE A 315 -14.72 -22.88 24.63
C ILE A 315 -13.48 -23.54 24.04
N PHE A 316 -13.37 -23.55 22.71
CA PHE A 316 -12.22 -24.11 22.01
C PHE A 316 -11.11 -23.08 21.76
N GLU A 317 -11.25 -21.86 22.28
CA GLU A 317 -10.31 -20.74 22.07
C GLU A 317 -10.02 -20.50 20.56
N GLN A 318 -11.06 -20.50 19.73
CA GLN A 318 -10.95 -20.45 18.28
C GLN A 318 -11.57 -19.20 17.69
N ILE A 319 -10.89 -18.59 16.70
CA ILE A 319 -11.43 -17.50 15.87
C ILE A 319 -11.28 -17.88 14.40
N VAL A 320 -12.36 -17.74 13.64
CA VAL A 320 -12.36 -17.92 12.18
C VAL A 320 -12.48 -16.56 11.52
N VAL A 321 -11.57 -16.24 10.61
CA VAL A 321 -11.53 -14.96 9.89
C VAL A 321 -11.58 -15.22 8.39
N ASP A 322 -12.39 -14.45 7.70
CA ASP A 322 -12.40 -14.38 6.24
C ASP A 322 -11.51 -13.20 5.78
N PHE A 323 -10.42 -13.52 5.09
CA PHE A 323 -9.53 -12.57 4.44
C PHE A 323 -9.79 -12.54 2.93
N ASP A 324 -10.84 -11.83 2.49
CA ASP A 324 -11.23 -11.70 1.08
C ASP A 324 -11.41 -13.06 0.37
N GLY A 325 -12.15 -13.97 1.01
CA GLY A 325 -12.44 -15.32 0.50
C GLY A 325 -11.46 -16.41 0.98
N GLN A 326 -10.36 -16.03 1.64
CA GLN A 326 -9.47 -16.97 2.31
C GLN A 326 -9.92 -17.15 3.76
N ILE A 327 -10.55 -18.28 4.06
CA ILE A 327 -10.97 -18.62 5.43
C ILE A 327 -9.79 -19.16 6.22
N VAL A 328 -9.47 -18.52 7.33
CA VAL A 328 -8.37 -18.88 8.22
C VAL A 328 -8.88 -19.12 9.64
N THR A 329 -8.48 -20.24 10.22
CA THR A 329 -8.85 -20.65 11.56
C THR A 329 -7.67 -20.49 12.50
N TYR A 330 -7.81 -19.68 13.52
CA TYR A 330 -6.83 -19.44 14.58
C TYR A 330 -7.19 -20.28 15.80
N THR A 331 -6.30 -21.19 16.21
CA THR A 331 -6.44 -22.04 17.38
C THR A 331 -5.27 -21.93 18.33
N ASP A 332 -4.13 -21.42 17.86
CA ASP A 332 -2.95 -21.21 18.71
C ASP A 332 -2.99 -19.83 19.36
N LYS A 333 -2.69 -19.77 20.67
CA LYS A 333 -2.66 -18.51 21.44
C LYS A 333 -1.61 -17.51 20.94
N ALA A 334 -0.53 -17.99 20.33
CA ALA A 334 0.48 -17.11 19.72
C ALA A 334 -0.07 -16.46 18.47
N ASP A 335 -0.74 -17.22 17.60
CA ASP A 335 -1.33 -16.73 16.36
C ASP A 335 -2.52 -15.79 16.64
N LEU A 336 -3.33 -16.09 17.65
CA LEU A 336 -4.43 -15.22 18.09
C LEU A 336 -3.96 -13.81 18.49
N LYS A 337 -2.77 -13.69 19.10
CA LYS A 337 -2.18 -12.39 19.47
C LYS A 337 -1.70 -11.58 18.26
N GLU A 338 -1.64 -12.19 17.09
CA GLU A 338 -1.30 -11.53 15.83
C GLU A 338 -2.53 -10.90 15.15
N LEU A 339 -3.73 -11.11 15.70
CA LEU A 339 -4.96 -10.43 15.30
C LEU A 339 -5.19 -9.18 16.16
N VAL A 340 -5.50 -8.07 15.50
CA VAL A 340 -5.94 -6.82 16.14
C VAL A 340 -7.15 -6.26 15.39
N LEU A 341 -7.91 -5.33 16.01
CA LEU A 341 -9.00 -4.65 15.32
C LEU A 341 -8.48 -3.89 14.09
N GLY A 342 -9.25 -3.92 13.03
CA GLY A 342 -8.89 -3.45 11.69
C GLY A 342 -9.82 -2.39 11.10
N TYR A 343 -10.68 -1.73 11.90
CA TYR A 343 -11.51 -0.60 11.43
C TYR A 343 -10.65 0.61 11.08
N CYS A 344 -9.59 0.84 11.85
CA CYS A 344 -8.61 1.90 11.67
C CYS A 344 -7.20 1.30 11.67
N MET A 345 -6.31 1.83 10.82
CA MET A 345 -4.89 1.46 10.79
C MET A 345 -4.00 2.70 10.59
N THR A 346 -2.69 2.54 10.80
CA THR A 346 -1.76 3.62 10.48
C THR A 346 -1.60 3.77 8.97
N ILE A 347 -1.35 5.00 8.51
CA ILE A 347 -1.08 5.29 7.09
C ILE A 347 0.06 4.41 6.55
N HIS A 348 1.11 4.19 7.35
CA HIS A 348 2.22 3.30 6.99
C HIS A 348 1.77 1.85 6.75
N LYS A 349 0.85 1.31 7.58
CA LYS A 349 0.28 -0.03 7.37
C LYS A 349 -0.66 -0.10 6.17
N GLY A 350 -1.25 1.01 5.79
CA GLY A 350 -2.09 1.14 4.60
C GLY A 350 -1.32 1.12 3.28
N GLN A 351 0.02 1.24 3.30
CA GLN A 351 0.84 1.15 2.09
C GLN A 351 0.66 -0.22 1.40
N GLY A 352 0.64 -0.24 0.08
CA GLY A 352 0.34 -1.45 -0.70
C GLY A 352 -1.13 -1.90 -0.67
N SER A 353 -2.01 -1.20 0.08
CA SER A 353 -3.46 -1.46 0.12
C SER A 353 -4.23 -0.41 -0.64
N GLN A 354 -5.47 -0.75 -1.01
CA GLN A 354 -6.42 0.17 -1.64
C GLN A 354 -7.81 -0.15 -1.15
N TYR A 355 -8.63 0.88 -1.00
CA TYR A 355 -9.99 0.81 -0.48
C TYR A 355 -10.91 1.64 -1.36
N GLN A 356 -12.18 1.24 -1.44
CA GLN A 356 -13.20 2.03 -2.15
C GLN A 356 -13.51 3.31 -1.38
N HIS A 357 -13.76 3.19 -0.08
CA HIS A 357 -14.21 4.30 0.77
C HIS A 357 -13.25 4.50 1.96
N GLY A 358 -13.18 5.72 2.48
CA GLY A 358 -12.41 5.91 3.69
C GLY A 358 -12.45 7.26 4.34
N ALA A 359 -11.81 7.27 5.52
CA ALA A 359 -11.60 8.49 6.28
C ALA A 359 -10.13 8.62 6.71
N ILE A 360 -9.61 9.85 6.68
CA ILE A 360 -8.27 10.18 7.17
C ILE A 360 -8.42 11.15 8.32
N ILE A 361 -7.82 10.83 9.47
CA ILE A 361 -7.77 11.71 10.63
C ILE A 361 -6.61 12.69 10.45
N CYS A 362 -6.90 13.92 10.04
CA CYS A 362 -5.91 14.97 9.82
C CYS A 362 -6.04 16.09 10.87
N HIS A 363 -5.60 15.81 12.11
CA HIS A 363 -5.74 16.73 13.23
C HIS A 363 -4.38 17.18 13.80
N SER A 364 -4.36 18.37 14.42
CA SER A 364 -3.15 18.98 15.00
C SER A 364 -2.60 18.24 16.22
N SER A 365 -3.35 17.31 16.84
CA SER A 365 -2.80 16.38 17.83
C SER A 365 -1.66 15.53 17.28
N HIS A 366 -1.60 15.36 15.96
CA HIS A 366 -0.56 14.61 15.24
C HIS A 366 0.34 15.55 14.42
N TYR A 367 0.46 16.83 14.80
CA TYR A 367 1.09 17.88 14.00
C TYR A 367 2.47 17.53 13.46
N TYR A 368 3.33 16.91 14.28
CA TYR A 368 4.71 16.57 13.90
C TYR A 368 4.81 15.37 12.94
N MET A 369 3.77 14.55 12.86
CA MET A 369 3.71 13.42 11.93
C MET A 369 3.37 13.86 10.50
N TRP A 370 2.67 14.99 10.35
CA TRP A 370 2.16 15.41 9.06
C TRP A 370 3.26 15.92 8.14
N SER A 371 3.31 15.27 6.98
CA SER A 371 4.12 15.67 5.83
C SER A 371 3.32 15.48 4.54
N ARG A 372 3.80 16.10 3.47
CA ARG A 372 3.22 16.00 2.13
C ARG A 372 3.14 14.55 1.67
N GLN A 373 4.20 13.80 1.83
CA GLN A 373 4.28 12.39 1.46
C GLN A 373 3.33 11.52 2.29
N LEU A 374 3.13 11.83 3.58
CA LEU A 374 2.21 11.10 4.44
C LEU A 374 0.75 11.33 3.98
N LEU A 375 0.37 12.60 3.72
CA LEU A 375 -0.96 12.94 3.24
C LEU A 375 -1.22 12.36 1.85
N TYR A 376 -0.27 12.51 0.93
CA TYR A 376 -0.35 11.92 -0.41
C TYR A 376 -0.53 10.41 -0.35
N THR A 377 0.29 9.72 0.44
CA THR A 377 0.17 8.27 0.61
C THR A 377 -1.20 7.87 1.16
N ALA A 378 -1.74 8.64 2.13
CA ALA A 378 -3.06 8.36 2.70
C ALA A 378 -4.18 8.56 1.67
N VAL A 379 -4.22 9.71 0.99
CA VAL A 379 -5.24 10.04 -0.03
C VAL A 379 -5.22 9.03 -1.17
N SER A 380 -4.03 8.63 -1.62
CA SER A 380 -3.83 7.68 -2.71
C SER A 380 -4.34 6.26 -2.43
N ARG A 381 -4.76 5.93 -1.22
CA ARG A 381 -5.33 4.62 -0.87
C ARG A 381 -6.79 4.47 -1.26
N PHE A 382 -7.50 5.57 -1.54
CA PHE A 382 -8.94 5.57 -1.74
C PHE A 382 -9.34 5.83 -3.21
N ARG A 383 -10.52 5.33 -3.60
CA ARG A 383 -10.94 5.32 -5.01
C ARG A 383 -12.28 6.01 -5.28
N GLU A 384 -13.27 5.84 -4.41
CA GLU A 384 -14.66 6.23 -4.68
C GLU A 384 -15.14 7.36 -3.77
N GLU A 385 -14.77 7.31 -2.47
CA GLU A 385 -15.19 8.33 -1.52
C GLU A 385 -14.18 8.46 -0.38
N LEU A 386 -13.77 9.69 -0.08
CA LEU A 386 -12.80 10.00 0.95
C LEU A 386 -13.21 11.21 1.78
N HIS A 387 -13.23 11.04 3.10
CA HIS A 387 -13.40 12.12 4.06
C HIS A 387 -12.09 12.40 4.80
N ILE A 388 -11.63 13.65 4.77
CA ILE A 388 -10.51 14.11 5.61
C ILE A 388 -11.15 14.82 6.82
N ILE A 389 -10.96 14.27 8.03
CA ILE A 389 -11.56 14.78 9.26
C ILE A 389 -10.47 15.40 10.13
N GLY A 390 -10.65 16.64 10.53
CA GLY A 390 -9.72 17.37 11.39
C GLY A 390 -9.61 18.84 11.03
N ASN A 391 -8.52 19.49 11.43
CA ASN A 391 -8.45 20.94 11.35
C ASN A 391 -7.54 21.49 10.24
N LYS A 392 -7.82 22.73 9.82
CA LYS A 392 -7.07 23.43 8.76
C LYS A 392 -5.58 23.56 9.08
N LYS A 393 -5.21 23.64 10.37
CA LYS A 393 -3.80 23.75 10.80
C LYS A 393 -3.01 22.50 10.45
N ALA A 394 -3.57 21.31 10.72
CA ALA A 394 -2.94 20.04 10.38
C ALA A 394 -2.87 19.85 8.86
N LEU A 395 -3.96 20.13 8.15
CA LEU A 395 -4.01 20.02 6.69
C LEU A 395 -2.98 20.95 6.03
N LYS A 396 -2.87 22.22 6.46
CA LYS A 396 -1.86 23.16 5.98
C LYS A 396 -0.44 22.62 6.25
N ARG A 397 -0.19 22.09 7.45
CA ARG A 397 1.11 21.47 7.79
C ARG A 397 1.41 20.29 6.89
N ALA A 398 0.44 19.40 6.68
CA ALA A 398 0.60 18.21 5.84
C ALA A 398 0.97 18.57 4.39
N ILE A 399 0.40 19.63 3.83
CA ILE A 399 0.67 20.09 2.47
C ILE A 399 2.04 20.80 2.37
N SER A 400 2.37 21.67 3.34
CA SER A 400 3.57 22.52 3.26
C SER A 400 4.86 21.81 3.67
N ASN A 401 4.79 20.73 4.48
CA ASN A 401 5.96 20.04 5.03
C ASN A 401 6.42 18.91 4.10
N SER A 402 7.47 19.14 3.31
CA SER A 402 8.10 18.07 2.52
C SER A 402 9.19 17.38 3.33
N VAL A 403 9.20 16.04 3.32
CA VAL A 403 10.25 15.21 3.97
C VAL A 403 11.39 14.89 2.99
N GLU A 404 11.28 15.32 1.74
CA GLU A 404 12.26 15.01 0.69
C GLU A 404 13.66 15.46 1.06
N ASP A 405 13.78 16.64 1.67
CA ASP A 405 15.06 17.26 2.02
C ASP A 405 15.70 16.67 3.29
N SER A 406 15.02 15.77 4.01
CA SER A 406 15.50 15.25 5.30
C SER A 406 16.39 14.02 5.20
N ARG A 407 16.40 13.32 4.05
CA ARG A 407 17.21 12.12 3.83
C ARG A 407 18.33 12.42 2.84
N GLN A 408 19.53 12.57 3.38
CA GLN A 408 20.72 12.72 2.55
C GLN A 408 21.26 11.34 2.19
N THR A 409 21.43 11.10 0.89
CA THR A 409 22.11 9.92 0.36
C THR A 409 23.07 10.36 -0.75
N TYR A 410 24.15 9.64 -0.92
CA TYR A 410 25.14 9.90 -1.99
C TYR A 410 24.94 8.98 -3.22
N LEU A 411 23.91 8.13 -3.22
CA LEU A 411 23.72 7.13 -4.26
C LEU A 411 23.49 7.75 -5.63
N SER A 412 22.69 8.81 -5.73
CA SER A 412 22.46 9.51 -7.00
C SER A 412 23.74 10.09 -7.59
N LEU A 413 24.59 10.71 -6.76
CA LEU A 413 25.90 11.24 -7.18
C LEU A 413 26.85 10.14 -7.60
N ALA A 414 26.90 9.04 -6.84
CA ALA A 414 27.72 7.89 -7.17
C ALA A 414 27.31 7.24 -8.51
N LEU A 415 26.02 7.20 -8.83
CA LEU A 415 25.50 6.65 -10.07
C LEU A 415 25.90 7.48 -11.31
N VAL A 416 26.02 8.80 -11.18
CA VAL A 416 26.48 9.67 -12.27
C VAL A 416 28.01 9.83 -12.33
N GLY A 417 28.75 9.17 -11.42
CA GLY A 417 30.20 9.26 -11.35
C GLY A 417 30.74 10.52 -10.68
N GLU A 418 29.87 11.32 -10.08
CA GLU A 418 30.23 12.50 -9.28
C GLU A 418 30.45 12.09 -7.81
N THR A 419 31.46 11.27 -7.55
CA THR A 419 31.94 11.08 -6.17
C THR A 419 32.89 12.23 -5.85
N GLU A 420 32.58 13.00 -4.80
CA GLU A 420 33.53 13.99 -4.28
C GLU A 420 34.89 13.32 -4.05
N LYS A 421 35.93 13.97 -4.61
CA LYS A 421 37.32 13.63 -4.38
C LYS A 421 37.73 13.99 -2.97
#